data_50f0c704939d0847031cda0a2b72dc55
#
_entry.id   50f0c704939d0847031cda0a2b72dc55
#
_cell.length_a   1.000
_cell.length_b   1.000
_cell.length_c   1.000
_cell.angle_alpha   90.00
_cell.angle_beta   90.00
_cell.angle_gamma   90.00
#
_symmetry.space_group_name_H-M   'P 1'
#
loop_
_entity.id
_entity.type
_entity.pdbx_description
1 polymer ?
#
loop_
_entity_poly.entity_id
_entity_poly.type
_entity_poly.pdbx_seq_one_letter_code
_entity_poly.pdbx_strand_id
1 'polypeptide(L)'
;PPLLTIETGTVGYDGRPVLKKLNFQVVDNDRIALLGANGNGKSTLAKLVAGRLPLMEGRDIRSAKLKVGYFAQHQAEELPLEETACAFMARLLPDLPEPKIRAHLARFGLGQEKALTRIALLSGGEKARLLFAAMTYNAPQLLILDEPTNHLDIDGREALINALNEYNGSVILITHDIHLIELIADNLWLVKDGCCRPYDGDLADYRNLLLAKTEPEKKVKPKSEAPKVNIREKRKNVGARLRRVEREMEKLNADRAAI
;
A
#
# COMPACT_ATOMS: atom_id res chain seq x y z
N PRO A 1 19.19 -7.99 0.87
CA PRO A 1 19.78 -6.80 0.30
C PRO A 1 18.69 -5.78 0.00
N PRO A 2 18.96 -4.46 0.08
CA PRO A 2 17.96 -3.44 -0.22
C PRO A 2 17.52 -3.51 -1.69
N LEU A 3 16.22 -3.32 -1.92
CA LEU A 3 15.65 -3.18 -3.26
C LEU A 3 15.99 -1.82 -3.85
N LEU A 4 15.97 -0.79 -3.00
CA LEU A 4 16.21 0.60 -3.34
C LEU A 4 16.84 1.33 -2.15
N THR A 5 17.85 2.18 -2.43
CA THR A 5 18.43 3.09 -1.44
C THR A 5 18.52 4.49 -2.05
N ILE A 6 18.02 5.48 -1.36
CA ILE A 6 18.18 6.91 -1.70
C ILE A 6 19.09 7.57 -0.66
N GLU A 7 20.15 8.21 -1.15
CA GLU A 7 21.11 8.94 -0.32
C GLU A 7 21.12 10.43 -0.69
N THR A 8 20.86 11.27 0.30
CA THR A 8 20.81 12.74 0.18
C THR A 8 19.99 13.26 -0.99
N GLY A 9 18.89 12.53 -1.30
CA GLY A 9 18.08 12.78 -2.49
C GLY A 9 17.30 14.07 -2.43
N THR A 10 17.26 14.78 -3.56
CA THR A 10 16.36 15.91 -3.82
C THR A 10 15.53 15.58 -5.06
N VAL A 11 14.20 15.75 -4.98
CA VAL A 11 13.28 15.45 -6.08
C VAL A 11 12.20 16.52 -6.20
N GLY A 12 11.79 16.82 -7.42
CA GLY A 12 10.79 17.83 -7.71
C GLY A 12 10.47 17.90 -9.21
N TYR A 13 9.87 19.01 -9.63
CA TYR A 13 9.42 19.25 -11.00
C TYR A 13 9.97 20.58 -11.51
N ASP A 14 10.37 20.65 -12.78
CA ASP A 14 10.77 21.86 -13.48
C ASP A 14 11.81 22.71 -12.69
N GLY A 15 12.82 22.05 -12.14
CA GLY A 15 13.85 22.72 -11.35
C GLY A 15 13.41 23.15 -9.93
N ARG A 16 12.17 22.91 -9.55
CA ARG A 16 11.65 23.24 -8.22
C ARG A 16 11.61 22.00 -7.33
N PRO A 17 12.40 21.94 -6.27
CA PRO A 17 12.42 20.80 -5.37
C PRO A 17 11.14 20.74 -4.52
N VAL A 18 10.55 19.55 -4.43
CA VAL A 18 9.39 19.23 -3.58
C VAL A 18 9.85 18.54 -2.30
N LEU A 19 10.76 17.57 -2.44
CA LEU A 19 11.34 16.87 -1.31
C LEU A 19 12.86 16.97 -1.37
N LYS A 20 13.49 17.13 -0.19
CA LYS A 20 14.93 17.32 -0.03
C LYS A 20 15.48 16.44 1.07
N LYS A 21 16.81 16.19 1.03
CA LYS A 21 17.53 15.41 2.05
C LYS A 21 16.89 14.05 2.32
N LEU A 22 16.41 13.41 1.27
CA LEU A 22 15.85 12.08 1.36
C LEU A 22 16.95 11.07 1.66
N ASN A 23 16.83 10.34 2.75
CA ASN A 23 17.70 9.24 3.13
C ASN A 23 16.83 8.09 3.62
N PHE A 24 16.66 7.08 2.79
CA PHE A 24 15.88 5.89 3.14
C PHE A 24 16.29 4.71 2.28
N GLN A 25 15.93 3.52 2.73
CA GLN A 25 16.02 2.29 1.96
C GLN A 25 14.72 1.52 2.04
N VAL A 26 14.42 0.77 0.98
CA VAL A 26 13.34 -0.20 0.94
C VAL A 26 13.99 -1.57 0.81
N VAL A 27 13.65 -2.47 1.72
CA VAL A 27 14.15 -3.85 1.71
C VAL A 27 13.03 -4.82 1.34
N ASP A 28 13.39 -6.07 1.10
CA ASP A 28 12.43 -7.10 0.74
C ASP A 28 11.40 -7.31 1.86
N ASN A 29 10.14 -7.52 1.47
CA ASN A 29 8.99 -7.67 2.38
C ASN A 29 8.66 -6.45 3.27
N ASP A 30 9.16 -5.26 2.94
CA ASP A 30 8.73 -4.04 3.61
C ASP A 30 7.25 -3.73 3.36
N ARG A 31 6.54 -3.35 4.41
CA ARG A 31 5.15 -2.88 4.38
C ARG A 31 5.11 -1.46 4.94
N ILE A 32 5.16 -0.47 4.07
CA ILE A 32 5.33 0.94 4.44
C ILE A 32 4.07 1.72 4.11
N ALA A 33 3.53 2.48 5.06
CA ALA A 33 2.52 3.49 4.77
C ALA A 33 3.13 4.90 4.79
N LEU A 34 2.87 5.68 3.74
CA LEU A 34 3.27 7.08 3.65
C LEU A 34 2.18 7.98 4.25
N LEU A 35 2.50 8.56 5.39
CA LEU A 35 1.65 9.50 6.09
C LEU A 35 1.99 10.95 5.67
N GLY A 36 1.04 11.85 5.81
CA GLY A 36 1.23 13.28 5.54
C GLY A 36 0.00 13.92 4.92
N ALA A 37 -0.15 15.22 5.09
CA ALA A 37 -1.25 15.99 4.49
C ALA A 37 -1.16 15.98 2.95
N ASN A 38 -2.28 16.28 2.29
CA ASN A 38 -2.30 16.45 0.84
C ASN A 38 -1.35 17.59 0.43
N GLY A 39 -0.67 17.42 -0.70
CA GLY A 39 0.33 18.37 -1.17
C GLY A 39 1.72 18.27 -0.54
N ASN A 40 1.95 17.44 0.48
CA ASN A 40 3.25 17.28 1.13
C ASN A 40 4.27 16.49 0.31
N GLY A 41 3.91 15.99 -0.88
CA GLY A 41 4.85 15.30 -1.77
C GLY A 41 4.81 13.77 -1.68
N LYS A 42 3.77 13.16 -1.09
CA LYS A 42 3.61 11.68 -1.03
C LYS A 42 3.66 11.04 -2.42
N SER A 43 2.86 11.54 -3.36
CA SER A 43 2.85 11.03 -4.75
C SER A 43 4.14 11.36 -5.50
N THR A 44 4.86 12.45 -5.12
CA THR A 44 6.19 12.75 -5.66
C THR A 44 7.21 11.70 -5.21
N LEU A 45 7.19 11.31 -3.92
CA LEU A 45 8.01 10.24 -3.38
C LEU A 45 7.68 8.90 -4.06
N ALA A 46 6.39 8.59 -4.23
CA ALA A 46 5.93 7.40 -4.93
C ALA A 46 6.45 7.34 -6.37
N LYS A 47 6.39 8.44 -7.12
CA LYS A 47 6.91 8.53 -8.49
C LYS A 47 8.43 8.37 -8.54
N LEU A 48 9.17 8.93 -7.56
CA LEU A 48 10.61 8.71 -7.42
C LEU A 48 10.90 7.23 -7.22
N VAL A 49 10.27 6.60 -6.23
CA VAL A 49 10.47 5.17 -5.94
C VAL A 49 10.08 4.29 -7.14
N ALA A 50 9.00 4.66 -7.85
CA ALA A 50 8.57 3.98 -9.08
C ALA A 50 9.55 4.16 -10.27
N GLY A 51 10.57 5.01 -10.15
CA GLY A 51 11.47 5.33 -11.26
C GLY A 51 10.84 6.20 -12.34
N ARG A 52 9.69 6.82 -12.07
CA ARG A 52 8.97 7.72 -12.99
C ARG A 52 9.38 9.18 -12.87
N LEU A 53 10.13 9.51 -11.82
CA LEU A 53 10.66 10.85 -11.57
C LEU A 53 12.11 10.71 -11.11
N PRO A 54 13.10 11.27 -11.86
CA PRO A 54 14.50 11.19 -11.50
C PRO A 54 14.83 12.11 -10.30
N LEU A 55 15.90 11.79 -9.59
CA LEU A 55 16.49 12.72 -8.63
C LEU A 55 17.05 13.95 -9.35
N MET A 56 16.91 15.11 -8.72
CA MET A 56 17.61 16.34 -9.08
C MET A 56 19.03 16.34 -8.51
N GLU A 57 19.20 15.78 -7.31
CA GLU A 57 20.46 15.67 -6.58
C GLU A 57 20.45 14.40 -5.72
N GLY A 58 21.65 13.90 -5.37
CA GLY A 58 21.81 12.71 -4.53
C GLY A 58 22.08 11.45 -5.33
N ARG A 59 21.94 10.29 -4.68
CA ARG A 59 22.17 8.97 -5.28
C ARG A 59 20.93 8.12 -5.19
N ASP A 60 20.60 7.45 -6.30
CA ASP A 60 19.55 6.46 -6.43
C ASP A 60 20.21 5.11 -6.76
N ILE A 61 20.23 4.21 -5.79
CA ILE A 61 20.85 2.89 -5.89
C ILE A 61 19.74 1.86 -5.91
N ARG A 62 19.58 1.13 -7.01
CA ARG A 62 18.53 0.14 -7.22
C ARG A 62 19.11 -1.24 -7.48
N SER A 63 18.43 -2.26 -6.96
CA SER A 63 18.71 -3.63 -7.38
C SER A 63 18.50 -3.77 -8.90
N ALA A 64 19.45 -4.41 -9.60
CA ALA A 64 19.37 -4.60 -11.06
C ALA A 64 18.13 -5.41 -11.52
N LYS A 65 17.52 -6.17 -10.61
CA LYS A 65 16.31 -6.98 -10.87
C LYS A 65 15.04 -6.33 -10.38
N LEU A 66 15.10 -5.13 -9.80
CA LEU A 66 13.93 -4.46 -9.22
C LEU A 66 12.89 -4.16 -10.30
N LYS A 67 11.74 -4.78 -10.16
CA LYS A 67 10.52 -4.44 -10.90
C LYS A 67 9.55 -3.79 -9.94
N VAL A 68 9.01 -2.64 -10.32
CA VAL A 68 8.06 -1.88 -9.52
C VAL A 68 6.71 -1.86 -10.21
N GLY A 69 5.68 -2.34 -9.50
CA GLY A 69 4.28 -2.13 -9.88
C GLY A 69 3.79 -0.82 -9.26
N TYR A 70 3.25 0.08 -10.05
CA TYR A 70 2.72 1.36 -9.55
C TYR A 70 1.26 1.54 -9.93
N PHE A 71 0.43 1.63 -8.91
CA PHE A 71 -0.99 1.95 -9.04
C PHE A 71 -1.21 3.43 -8.69
N ALA A 72 -1.55 4.23 -9.70
CA ALA A 72 -1.86 5.64 -9.53
C ALA A 72 -3.34 5.82 -9.17
N GLN A 73 -3.64 6.88 -8.44
CA GLN A 73 -4.96 7.25 -7.93
C GLN A 73 -6.11 7.16 -8.96
N HIS A 74 -5.85 7.45 -10.23
CA HIS A 74 -6.89 7.46 -11.28
C HIS A 74 -6.99 6.15 -12.09
N GLN A 75 -6.15 5.15 -11.85
CA GLN A 75 -6.15 3.94 -12.68
C GLN A 75 -7.44 3.12 -12.58
N ALA A 76 -8.15 3.18 -11.45
CA ALA A 76 -9.45 2.53 -11.31
C ALA A 76 -10.54 3.23 -12.13
N GLU A 77 -10.44 4.56 -12.29
CA GLU A 77 -11.37 5.38 -13.08
C GLU A 77 -11.10 5.25 -14.60
N GLU A 78 -9.85 5.00 -14.96
CA GLU A 78 -9.40 4.89 -16.36
C GLU A 78 -9.59 3.48 -16.95
N LEU A 79 -10.24 2.57 -16.21
CA LEU A 79 -10.55 1.25 -16.75
C LEU A 79 -11.45 1.40 -18.00
N PRO A 80 -11.09 0.76 -19.13
CA PRO A 80 -11.87 0.84 -20.36
C PRO A 80 -13.14 0.00 -20.21
N LEU A 81 -14.23 0.65 -19.83
CA LEU A 81 -15.49 0.01 -19.42
C LEU A 81 -16.09 -0.89 -20.51
N GLU A 82 -15.85 -0.57 -21.79
CA GLU A 82 -16.36 -1.32 -22.93
C GLU A 82 -15.51 -2.56 -23.28
N GLU A 83 -14.28 -2.62 -22.82
CA GLU A 83 -13.40 -3.78 -23.01
C GLU A 83 -13.78 -4.93 -22.06
N THR A 84 -13.42 -6.16 -22.43
CA THR A 84 -13.46 -7.28 -21.49
C THR A 84 -12.19 -7.32 -20.62
N ALA A 85 -12.24 -7.97 -19.44
CA ALA A 85 -11.06 -8.13 -18.60
C ALA A 85 -9.88 -8.79 -19.36
N CYS A 86 -10.19 -9.77 -20.21
CA CYS A 86 -9.17 -10.43 -21.03
C CYS A 86 -8.59 -9.49 -22.10
N ALA A 87 -9.41 -8.70 -22.80
CA ALA A 87 -8.93 -7.74 -23.79
C ALA A 87 -8.07 -6.64 -23.15
N PHE A 88 -8.47 -6.14 -21.99
CA PHE A 88 -7.69 -5.18 -21.21
C PHE A 88 -6.28 -5.73 -20.88
N MET A 89 -6.22 -6.96 -20.37
CA MET A 89 -4.94 -7.62 -20.08
C MET A 89 -4.11 -7.89 -21.33
N ALA A 90 -4.74 -8.30 -22.45
CA ALA A 90 -4.05 -8.52 -23.72
C ALA A 90 -3.40 -7.22 -24.25
N ARG A 91 -4.06 -6.09 -24.09
CA ARG A 91 -3.51 -4.78 -24.49
C ARG A 91 -2.31 -4.38 -23.63
N LEU A 92 -2.31 -4.72 -22.34
CA LEU A 92 -1.17 -4.47 -21.43
C LEU A 92 0.00 -5.45 -21.67
N LEU A 93 -0.28 -6.63 -22.17
CA LEU A 93 0.64 -7.76 -22.33
C LEU A 93 0.54 -8.34 -23.73
N PRO A 94 0.94 -7.59 -24.77
CA PRO A 94 0.69 -7.93 -26.18
C PRO A 94 1.41 -9.24 -26.61
N ASP A 95 2.52 -9.58 -25.97
CA ASP A 95 3.27 -10.80 -26.26
C ASP A 95 2.73 -12.04 -25.56
N LEU A 96 1.65 -11.90 -24.77
CA LEU A 96 1.11 -12.99 -23.99
C LEU A 96 -0.06 -13.67 -24.69
N PRO A 97 -0.01 -15.01 -24.91
CA PRO A 97 -1.13 -15.74 -25.46
C PRO A 97 -2.37 -15.67 -24.56
N GLU A 98 -3.55 -15.54 -25.16
CA GLU A 98 -4.83 -15.45 -24.43
C GLU A 98 -5.04 -16.54 -23.38
N PRO A 99 -4.71 -17.83 -23.61
CA PRO A 99 -4.85 -18.85 -22.56
C PRO A 99 -4.06 -18.54 -21.28
N LYS A 100 -2.88 -17.94 -21.38
CA LYS A 100 -2.07 -17.53 -20.24
C LYS A 100 -2.68 -16.34 -19.52
N ILE A 101 -3.25 -15.40 -20.26
CA ILE A 101 -4.02 -14.26 -19.68
C ILE A 101 -5.19 -14.78 -18.88
N ARG A 102 -5.98 -15.68 -19.45
CA ARG A 102 -7.15 -16.28 -18.76
C ARG A 102 -6.73 -17.07 -17.51
N ALA A 103 -5.67 -17.85 -17.60
CA ALA A 103 -5.13 -18.58 -16.45
C ALA A 103 -4.67 -17.65 -15.33
N HIS A 104 -4.05 -16.52 -15.68
CA HIS A 104 -3.67 -15.49 -14.71
C HIS A 104 -4.90 -14.84 -14.07
N LEU A 105 -5.87 -14.39 -14.85
CA LEU A 105 -7.12 -13.82 -14.36
C LEU A 105 -7.89 -14.78 -13.43
N ALA A 106 -7.90 -16.07 -13.76
CA ALA A 106 -8.55 -17.09 -12.94
C ALA A 106 -7.96 -17.18 -11.52
N ARG A 107 -6.64 -16.95 -11.36
CA ARG A 107 -5.97 -16.92 -10.03
C ARG A 107 -6.49 -15.79 -9.14
N PHE A 108 -7.07 -14.73 -9.74
CA PHE A 108 -7.68 -13.60 -9.04
C PHE A 108 -9.21 -13.71 -8.99
N GLY A 109 -9.76 -14.92 -9.22
CA GLY A 109 -11.21 -15.14 -9.19
C GLY A 109 -11.97 -14.55 -10.38
N LEU A 110 -11.26 -14.16 -11.44
CA LEU A 110 -11.82 -13.71 -12.71
C LEU A 110 -11.77 -14.87 -13.71
N GLY A 111 -12.50 -15.96 -13.41
CA GLY A 111 -12.55 -17.20 -14.20
C GLY A 111 -13.20 -17.02 -15.59
N GLN A 112 -13.52 -18.15 -16.26
CA GLN A 112 -13.89 -18.21 -17.69
C GLN A 112 -14.91 -17.15 -18.15
N GLU A 113 -16.04 -17.04 -17.47
CA GLU A 113 -17.10 -16.08 -17.82
C GLU A 113 -16.71 -14.65 -17.50
N LYS A 114 -16.10 -14.42 -16.31
CA LYS A 114 -15.68 -13.08 -15.86
C LYS A 114 -14.56 -12.49 -16.71
N ALA A 115 -13.65 -13.32 -17.22
CA ALA A 115 -12.59 -12.87 -18.11
C ALA A 115 -13.15 -12.28 -19.42
N LEU A 116 -14.29 -12.75 -19.88
CA LEU A 116 -14.97 -12.30 -21.10
C LEU A 116 -16.10 -11.29 -20.82
N THR A 117 -16.36 -10.98 -19.55
CA THR A 117 -17.34 -9.97 -19.17
C THR A 117 -16.76 -8.57 -19.41
N ARG A 118 -17.58 -7.64 -19.90
CA ARG A 118 -17.19 -6.21 -20.01
C ARG A 118 -16.88 -5.65 -18.63
N ILE A 119 -15.85 -4.85 -18.54
CA ILE A 119 -15.40 -4.22 -17.28
C ILE A 119 -16.51 -3.38 -16.65
N ALA A 120 -17.37 -2.75 -17.47
CA ALA A 120 -18.54 -2.02 -16.99
C ALA A 120 -19.44 -2.87 -16.07
N LEU A 121 -19.58 -4.18 -16.37
CA LEU A 121 -20.47 -5.13 -15.68
C LEU A 121 -19.80 -5.84 -14.50
N LEU A 122 -18.51 -5.61 -14.28
CA LEU A 122 -17.80 -6.14 -13.12
C LEU A 122 -18.17 -5.35 -11.88
N SER A 123 -18.31 -6.05 -10.74
CA SER A 123 -18.46 -5.44 -9.43
C SER A 123 -17.19 -4.65 -9.05
N GLY A 124 -17.27 -3.77 -8.05
CA GLY A 124 -16.10 -3.04 -7.54
C GLY A 124 -14.98 -3.97 -7.10
N GLY A 125 -15.31 -5.07 -6.41
CA GLY A 125 -14.35 -6.11 -6.02
C GLY A 125 -13.71 -6.83 -7.21
N GLU A 126 -14.47 -7.09 -8.27
CA GLU A 126 -13.93 -7.70 -9.49
C GLU A 126 -13.00 -6.74 -10.24
N LYS A 127 -13.35 -5.45 -10.30
CA LYS A 127 -12.48 -4.40 -10.85
C LYS A 127 -11.19 -4.27 -10.08
N ALA A 128 -11.25 -4.28 -8.75
CA ALA A 128 -10.06 -4.24 -7.89
C ALA A 128 -9.14 -5.46 -8.16
N ARG A 129 -9.71 -6.66 -8.23
CA ARG A 129 -8.95 -7.88 -8.56
C ARG A 129 -8.34 -7.84 -9.96
N LEU A 130 -9.06 -7.28 -10.95
CA LEU A 130 -8.52 -7.09 -12.30
C LEU A 130 -7.29 -6.17 -12.31
N LEU A 131 -7.37 -5.03 -11.62
CA LEU A 131 -6.26 -4.09 -11.50
C LEU A 131 -5.07 -4.73 -10.77
N PHE A 132 -5.34 -5.48 -9.70
CA PHE A 132 -4.29 -6.16 -8.96
C PHE A 132 -3.64 -7.27 -9.81
N ALA A 133 -4.43 -8.02 -10.58
CA ALA A 133 -3.90 -8.98 -11.55
C ALA A 133 -3.00 -8.32 -12.59
N ALA A 134 -3.39 -7.16 -13.11
CA ALA A 134 -2.59 -6.40 -14.07
C ALA A 134 -1.26 -5.92 -13.47
N MET A 135 -1.27 -5.41 -12.24
CA MET A 135 -0.06 -4.92 -11.57
C MET A 135 0.92 -6.02 -11.21
N THR A 136 0.42 -7.20 -10.82
CA THR A 136 1.25 -8.29 -10.30
C THR A 136 1.71 -9.28 -11.36
N TYR A 137 1.25 -9.15 -12.60
CA TYR A 137 1.58 -10.08 -13.67
C TYR A 137 3.09 -10.26 -13.87
N ASN A 138 3.84 -9.16 -13.90
CA ASN A 138 5.29 -9.17 -14.08
C ASN A 138 6.08 -9.55 -12.81
N ALA A 139 5.40 -10.06 -11.78
CA ALA A 139 5.97 -10.41 -10.48
C ALA A 139 6.89 -9.30 -9.94
N PRO A 140 6.40 -8.07 -9.74
CA PRO A 140 7.21 -6.99 -9.20
C PRO A 140 7.68 -7.37 -7.78
N GLN A 141 8.85 -6.88 -7.37
CA GLN A 141 9.34 -7.02 -5.99
C GLN A 141 8.79 -5.91 -5.08
N LEU A 142 8.33 -4.81 -5.67
CA LEU A 142 7.77 -3.67 -4.95
C LEU A 142 6.47 -3.21 -5.61
N LEU A 143 5.40 -3.11 -4.84
CA LEU A 143 4.14 -2.48 -5.23
C LEU A 143 4.03 -1.11 -4.58
N ILE A 144 3.62 -0.11 -5.34
CA ILE A 144 3.28 1.22 -4.85
C ILE A 144 1.81 1.46 -5.18
N LEU A 145 1.03 1.78 -4.16
CA LEU A 145 -0.41 2.00 -4.25
C LEU A 145 -0.73 3.41 -3.77
N ASP A 146 -1.18 4.26 -4.68
CA ASP A 146 -1.54 5.66 -4.38
C ASP A 146 -3.07 5.78 -4.37
N GLU A 147 -3.67 5.90 -3.17
CA GLU A 147 -5.11 5.94 -2.88
C GLU A 147 -5.92 4.79 -3.51
N PRO A 148 -5.52 3.52 -3.27
CA PRO A 148 -6.09 2.38 -3.97
C PRO A 148 -7.53 2.06 -3.60
N THR A 149 -8.04 2.59 -2.47
CA THR A 149 -9.41 2.35 -1.99
C THR A 149 -10.42 3.38 -2.47
N ASN A 150 -9.97 4.47 -3.10
CA ASN A 150 -10.86 5.43 -3.69
C ASN A 150 -11.71 4.75 -4.78
N HIS A 151 -13.02 4.95 -4.74
CA HIS A 151 -14.00 4.36 -5.68
C HIS A 151 -14.21 2.84 -5.57
N LEU A 152 -13.61 2.16 -4.55
CA LEU A 152 -13.95 0.77 -4.25
C LEU A 152 -15.12 0.71 -3.26
N ASP A 153 -16.06 -0.19 -3.55
CA ASP A 153 -17.08 -0.64 -2.60
C ASP A 153 -16.45 -1.50 -1.48
N ILE A 154 -17.26 -1.92 -0.53
CA ILE A 154 -16.79 -2.73 0.62
C ILE A 154 -16.13 -4.02 0.13
N ASP A 155 -16.76 -4.73 -0.80
CA ASP A 155 -16.23 -5.99 -1.35
C ASP A 155 -14.91 -5.77 -2.09
N GLY A 156 -14.76 -4.64 -2.79
CA GLY A 156 -13.54 -4.24 -3.46
C GLY A 156 -12.37 -3.98 -2.50
N ARG A 157 -12.66 -3.34 -1.38
CA ARG A 157 -11.67 -3.09 -0.32
C ARG A 157 -11.20 -4.38 0.33
N GLU A 158 -12.12 -5.27 0.68
CA GLU A 158 -11.77 -6.60 1.24
C GLU A 158 -10.95 -7.42 0.25
N ALA A 159 -11.32 -7.43 -1.03
CA ALA A 159 -10.56 -8.12 -2.07
C ALA A 159 -9.14 -7.56 -2.21
N LEU A 160 -8.96 -6.23 -2.13
CA LEU A 160 -7.66 -5.58 -2.15
C LEU A 160 -6.82 -5.95 -0.92
N ILE A 161 -7.41 -5.90 0.28
CA ILE A 161 -6.73 -6.25 1.54
C ILE A 161 -6.23 -7.69 1.47
N ASN A 162 -7.06 -8.64 1.06
CA ASN A 162 -6.70 -10.05 0.95
C ASN A 162 -5.56 -10.24 -0.06
N ALA A 163 -5.66 -9.61 -1.24
CA ALA A 163 -4.63 -9.69 -2.27
C ALA A 163 -3.28 -9.09 -1.80
N LEU A 164 -3.31 -7.99 -1.04
CA LEU A 164 -2.10 -7.38 -0.48
C LEU A 164 -1.48 -8.24 0.64
N ASN A 165 -2.29 -8.90 1.46
CA ASN A 165 -1.80 -9.79 2.51
C ASN A 165 -1.15 -11.06 1.93
N GLU A 166 -1.66 -11.58 0.82
CA GLU A 166 -1.08 -12.73 0.11
C GLU A 166 0.14 -12.37 -0.75
N TYR A 167 0.37 -11.08 -0.99
CA TYR A 167 1.47 -10.64 -1.83
C TYR A 167 2.83 -10.78 -1.13
N ASN A 168 3.76 -11.52 -1.74
CA ASN A 168 5.08 -11.83 -1.19
C ASN A 168 6.18 -10.82 -1.60
N GLY A 169 5.85 -9.56 -1.79
CA GLY A 169 6.80 -8.48 -2.08
C GLY A 169 6.60 -7.31 -1.15
N SER A 170 7.43 -6.30 -1.33
CA SER A 170 7.32 -5.05 -0.57
C SER A 170 6.15 -4.20 -1.06
N VAL A 171 5.52 -3.46 -0.16
CA VAL A 171 4.40 -2.58 -0.46
C VAL A 171 4.66 -1.20 0.12
N ILE A 172 4.46 -0.17 -0.70
CA ILE A 172 4.35 1.22 -0.25
C ILE A 172 2.91 1.68 -0.50
N LEU A 173 2.24 2.03 0.57
CA LEU A 173 0.83 2.42 0.57
C LEU A 173 0.70 3.92 0.87
N ILE A 174 -0.01 4.64 0.02
CA ILE A 174 -0.45 6.00 0.25
C ILE A 174 -1.96 5.96 0.34
N THR A 175 -2.51 6.24 1.52
CA THR A 175 -3.97 6.29 1.70
C THR A 175 -4.35 7.10 2.93
N HIS A 176 -5.59 7.56 2.95
CA HIS A 176 -6.23 8.15 4.12
C HIS A 176 -7.08 7.12 4.89
N ASP A 177 -7.21 5.91 4.39
CA ASP A 177 -7.91 4.81 5.05
C ASP A 177 -7.04 4.21 6.15
N ILE A 178 -7.28 4.63 7.40
CA ILE A 178 -6.54 4.17 8.57
C ILE A 178 -6.68 2.66 8.76
N HIS A 179 -7.85 2.09 8.48
CA HIS A 179 -8.09 0.67 8.61
C HIS A 179 -7.21 -0.15 7.64
N LEU A 180 -7.09 0.31 6.40
CA LEU A 180 -6.18 -0.31 5.43
C LEU A 180 -4.72 -0.23 5.89
N ILE A 181 -4.30 0.91 6.45
CA ILE A 181 -2.95 1.08 6.99
C ILE A 181 -2.69 0.08 8.13
N GLU A 182 -3.64 -0.05 9.08
CA GLU A 182 -3.53 -0.96 10.22
C GLU A 182 -3.39 -2.43 9.82
N LEU A 183 -4.05 -2.82 8.73
CA LEU A 183 -4.05 -4.22 8.25
C LEU A 183 -2.82 -4.57 7.39
N ILE A 184 -2.21 -3.58 6.73
CA ILE A 184 -1.18 -3.84 5.72
C ILE A 184 0.20 -3.35 6.16
N ALA A 185 0.31 -2.21 6.86
CA ALA A 185 1.60 -1.56 7.10
C ALA A 185 2.24 -1.99 8.43
N ASP A 186 3.53 -2.35 8.35
CA ASP A 186 4.39 -2.58 9.52
C ASP A 186 5.17 -1.33 9.90
N ASN A 187 5.45 -0.46 8.92
CA ASN A 187 6.27 0.75 9.07
C ASN A 187 5.50 1.98 8.59
N LEU A 188 5.62 3.07 9.34
CA LEU A 188 5.01 4.34 9.01
C LEU A 188 6.11 5.35 8.65
N TRP A 189 5.96 6.03 7.51
CA TRP A 189 6.84 7.12 7.12
C TRP A 189 6.05 8.41 6.99
N LEU A 190 6.51 9.49 7.62
CA LEU A 190 5.87 10.80 7.56
C LEU A 190 6.54 11.68 6.51
N VAL A 191 5.75 12.10 5.52
CA VAL A 191 6.14 13.09 4.52
C VAL A 191 5.59 14.44 4.95
N LYS A 192 6.49 15.33 5.38
CA LYS A 192 6.15 16.64 5.91
C LYS A 192 7.31 17.62 5.71
N ASP A 193 6.98 18.90 5.47
CA ASP A 193 7.94 20.01 5.39
C ASP A 193 9.10 19.74 4.40
N GLY A 194 8.76 19.11 3.25
CA GLY A 194 9.73 18.78 2.21
C GLY A 194 10.69 17.64 2.56
N CYS A 195 10.41 16.85 3.59
CA CYS A 195 11.22 15.71 4.03
C CYS A 195 10.38 14.45 4.17
N CYS A 196 11.03 13.27 4.15
CA CYS A 196 10.45 11.99 4.50
C CYS A 196 11.25 11.35 5.63
N ARG A 197 10.58 10.92 6.71
CA ARG A 197 11.20 10.30 7.89
C ARG A 197 10.36 9.17 8.43
N PRO A 198 10.96 8.15 9.04
CA PRO A 198 10.22 7.17 9.83
C PRO A 198 9.37 7.88 10.89
N TYR A 199 8.17 7.37 11.12
CA TYR A 199 7.24 7.87 12.11
C TYR A 199 7.12 6.87 13.26
N ASP A 200 7.65 7.25 14.44
CA ASP A 200 7.70 6.38 15.63
C ASP A 200 6.40 6.41 16.47
N GLY A 201 5.43 7.28 16.11
CA GLY A 201 4.12 7.36 16.75
C GLY A 201 3.17 6.25 16.29
N ASP A 202 2.08 6.05 17.02
CA ASP A 202 1.02 5.16 16.56
C ASP A 202 0.03 5.91 15.63
N LEU A 203 -0.87 5.16 14.98
CA LEU A 203 -1.87 5.73 14.07
C LEU A 203 -2.92 6.59 14.80
N ALA A 204 -3.16 6.33 16.10
CA ALA A 204 -4.03 7.16 16.92
C ALA A 204 -3.39 8.54 17.17
N ASP A 205 -2.09 8.58 17.43
CA ASP A 205 -1.32 9.81 17.55
C ASP A 205 -1.32 10.60 16.22
N TYR A 206 -1.14 9.90 15.09
CA TYR A 206 -1.22 10.54 13.76
C TYR A 206 -2.63 11.12 13.48
N ARG A 207 -3.69 10.40 13.83
CA ARG A 207 -5.07 10.87 13.70
C ARG A 207 -5.30 12.15 14.53
N ASN A 208 -4.83 12.16 15.77
CA ASN A 208 -4.91 13.34 16.63
C ASN A 208 -4.13 14.52 16.05
N LEU A 209 -2.99 14.26 15.42
CA LEU A 209 -2.16 15.26 14.76
C LEU A 209 -2.84 15.86 13.51
N LEU A 210 -3.62 15.06 12.78
CA LEU A 210 -4.46 15.53 11.67
C LEU A 210 -5.63 16.39 12.16
N LEU A 211 -6.30 15.96 13.23
CA LEU A 211 -7.46 16.68 13.81
C LEU A 211 -7.04 17.99 14.46
N ALA A 212 -5.89 18.04 15.14
CA ALA A 212 -5.35 19.26 15.75
C ALA A 212 -5.00 20.35 14.74
N LYS A 213 -4.78 20.02 13.47
CA LYS A 213 -4.52 21.00 12.40
C LYS A 213 -5.80 21.66 11.86
N THR A 214 -6.98 21.15 12.19
CA THR A 214 -8.27 21.74 11.82
C THR A 214 -8.71 22.86 12.79
N GLU A 215 -8.03 23.01 13.93
CA GLU A 215 -8.26 24.14 14.87
C GLU A 215 -7.10 25.16 14.75
N PRO A 216 -7.38 26.50 14.77
CA PRO A 216 -6.31 27.51 14.70
C PRO A 216 -5.41 27.42 15.94
N GLU A 217 -4.11 27.50 15.70
CA GLU A 217 -3.02 27.31 16.67
C GLU A 217 -3.25 28.00 18.03
N LYS A 218 -3.50 27.20 19.06
CA LYS A 218 -3.18 27.61 20.45
C LYS A 218 -1.81 27.02 20.81
N LYS A 219 -0.86 27.91 21.04
CA LYS A 219 0.53 27.61 21.44
C LYS A 219 0.56 26.67 22.64
N VAL A 220 1.00 25.43 22.45
CA VAL A 220 1.28 24.48 23.54
C VAL A 220 2.78 24.46 23.81
N LYS A 221 3.14 24.73 25.07
CA LYS A 221 4.52 24.64 25.60
C LYS A 221 5.00 23.20 25.59
N PRO A 222 6.31 22.93 25.43
CA PRO A 222 6.84 21.57 25.35
C PRO A 222 6.69 20.84 26.71
N LYS A 223 6.07 19.69 26.68
CA LYS A 223 6.07 18.73 27.79
C LYS A 223 7.17 17.70 27.59
N SER A 224 7.84 17.42 28.69
CA SER A 224 8.95 16.50 28.93
C SER A 224 8.75 15.09 28.37
N GLU A 225 9.88 14.47 28.08
CA GLU A 225 10.09 13.10 27.59
C GLU A 225 9.15 12.06 28.19
N ALA A 226 8.41 11.34 27.33
CA ALA A 226 7.66 10.15 27.67
C ALA A 226 8.49 8.88 27.31
N PRO A 227 8.37 7.77 28.08
CA PRO A 227 9.23 6.62 27.94
C PRO A 227 9.00 5.86 26.63
N LYS A 228 10.09 5.42 26.01
CA LYS A 228 10.11 4.60 24.79
C LYS A 228 9.28 3.32 24.98
N VAL A 229 8.15 3.24 24.32
CA VAL A 229 7.30 2.04 24.32
C VAL A 229 7.85 1.02 23.33
N ASN A 230 8.28 -0.11 23.87
CA ASN A 230 8.92 -1.20 23.14
C ASN A 230 7.86 -2.00 22.35
N ILE A 231 7.81 -1.84 21.03
CA ILE A 231 6.88 -2.52 20.12
C ILE A 231 6.96 -4.05 20.26
N ARG A 232 8.13 -4.59 20.66
CA ARG A 232 8.32 -6.01 20.96
C ARG A 232 7.48 -6.51 22.14
N GLU A 233 7.23 -5.66 23.14
CA GLU A 233 6.37 -5.99 24.28
C GLU A 233 4.88 -5.97 23.93
N LYS A 234 4.45 -5.02 23.08
CA LYS A 234 3.06 -4.98 22.57
C LYS A 234 2.74 -6.23 21.74
N ARG A 235 3.65 -6.69 20.87
CA ARG A 235 3.50 -7.96 20.12
C ARG A 235 3.41 -9.18 21.04
N LYS A 236 4.18 -9.24 22.13
CA LYS A 236 4.06 -10.31 23.13
C LYS A 236 2.69 -10.33 23.82
N ASN A 237 2.16 -9.15 24.14
CA ASN A 237 0.86 -9.01 24.81
C ASN A 237 -0.31 -9.34 23.88
N VAL A 238 -0.24 -9.01 22.58
CA VAL A 238 -1.26 -9.38 21.58
C VAL A 238 -1.24 -10.91 21.35
N GLY A 239 -0.06 -11.51 21.20
CA GLY A 239 0.07 -12.96 21.06
C GLY A 239 -0.37 -13.75 22.30
N ALA A 240 -0.22 -13.18 23.52
CA ALA A 240 -0.73 -13.79 24.75
C ALA A 240 -2.27 -13.70 24.84
N ARG A 241 -2.84 -12.59 24.35
CA ARG A 241 -4.29 -12.37 24.31
C ARG A 241 -4.98 -13.27 23.29
N LEU A 242 -4.36 -13.44 22.10
CA LEU A 242 -4.83 -14.35 21.06
C LEU A 242 -4.90 -15.80 21.59
N ARG A 243 -3.82 -16.30 22.20
CA ARG A 243 -3.77 -17.65 22.79
C ARG A 243 -4.75 -17.86 23.94
N ARG A 244 -5.18 -16.79 24.61
CA ARG A 244 -6.22 -16.87 25.63
C ARG A 244 -7.61 -17.01 25.01
N VAL A 245 -7.89 -16.25 23.97
CA VAL A 245 -9.15 -16.32 23.21
C VAL A 245 -9.28 -17.68 22.50
N GLU A 246 -8.22 -18.19 21.89
CA GLU A 246 -8.20 -19.53 21.29
C GLU A 246 -8.54 -20.62 22.30
N ARG A 247 -7.97 -20.59 23.51
CA ARG A 247 -8.30 -21.55 24.58
C ARG A 247 -9.73 -21.42 25.12
N GLU A 248 -10.28 -20.19 25.16
CA GLU A 248 -11.69 -20.01 25.53
C GLU A 248 -12.63 -20.52 24.45
N MET A 249 -12.28 -20.33 23.16
CA MET A 249 -13.03 -20.92 22.03
C MET A 249 -12.97 -22.46 22.01
N GLU A 250 -11.81 -23.07 22.30
CA GLU A 250 -11.67 -24.52 22.41
C GLU A 250 -12.54 -25.08 23.55
N LYS A 251 -12.58 -24.42 24.72
CA LYS A 251 -13.47 -24.81 25.82
C LYS A 251 -14.94 -24.71 25.45
N LEU A 252 -15.37 -23.62 24.84
CA LEU A 252 -16.76 -23.43 24.39
C LEU A 252 -17.17 -24.47 23.33
N ASN A 253 -16.26 -24.83 22.43
CA ASN A 253 -16.52 -25.87 21.44
C ASN A 253 -16.59 -27.29 22.07
N ALA A 254 -15.76 -27.55 23.09
CA ALA A 254 -15.83 -28.82 23.85
C ALA A 254 -17.13 -28.94 24.67
N ASP A 255 -17.56 -27.86 25.31
CA ASP A 255 -18.83 -27.81 26.05
C ASP A 255 -20.04 -27.94 25.12
N ARG A 256 -19.95 -27.44 23.89
CA ARG A 256 -21.01 -27.57 22.86
C ARG A 256 -21.09 -28.98 22.26
N ALA A 257 -20.00 -29.75 22.29
CA ALA A 257 -19.96 -31.13 21.81
C ALA A 257 -20.38 -32.15 22.89
N ALA A 258 -20.53 -31.69 24.15
CA ALA A 258 -20.96 -32.51 25.29
C ALA A 258 -22.45 -32.40 25.64
N ILE A 259 -23.22 -31.60 24.86
CA ILE A 259 -24.69 -31.48 24.89
C ILE A 259 -25.28 -32.19 23.67
#